data_38d5ad443b7f929a75c755a97f74fdcd
#
_entry.id   38d5ad443b7f929a75c755a97f74fdcd
#
_cell.length_a   1.000
_cell.length_b   1.000
_cell.length_c   1.000
_cell.angle_alpha   90.00
_cell.angle_beta   90.00
_cell.angle_gamma   90.00
#
_symmetry.space_group_name_H-M   'P 1'
#
loop_
_entity.id
_entity.type
_entity.pdbx_description
1 polymer ?
#
loop_
_entity_poly.entity_id
_entity_poly.type
_entity_poly.pdbx_seq_one_letter_code
_entity_poly.pdbx_strand_id
1 'polypeptide(L)'
;NDTKSPMPVITKPPISLSRTEVHAVIAYLQSKDTPGEFGTVTVPLPQDDPGNSGGGAPVAEEESSDEEGPVFVTGEEDIQAMINKLGCPLCHTIPGVEGALGELGPKLHEKINAPKRIKDPNYKGKATNTKEYVKESILCPGCYVVFNEEAGESYPDGLMPTTFSQQLSVKALDKLVDFISQTEPPAGG
;
A
#
# COMPACT_ATOMS: atom_id res chain seq x y z
N ASN A 1 9.11 34.04 -25.74
CA ASN A 1 8.41 32.75 -25.81
C ASN A 1 8.55 32.06 -24.45
N ASP A 2 7.61 32.32 -23.58
CA ASP A 2 7.45 31.60 -22.30
C ASP A 2 6.93 30.19 -22.61
N THR A 3 7.82 29.24 -22.74
CA THR A 3 7.45 27.82 -22.73
C THR A 3 7.10 27.46 -21.28
N LYS A 4 5.85 27.66 -20.88
CA LYS A 4 5.32 27.11 -19.64
C LYS A 4 5.57 25.61 -19.63
N SER A 5 6.41 25.15 -18.69
CA SER A 5 6.60 23.72 -18.43
C SER A 5 5.26 23.04 -18.21
N PRO A 6 4.97 21.91 -18.89
CA PRO A 6 3.72 21.17 -18.68
C PRO A 6 3.67 20.47 -17.32
N MET A 7 4.73 20.53 -16.52
CA MET A 7 4.75 19.91 -15.18
C MET A 7 3.86 20.69 -14.20
N PRO A 8 2.94 20.00 -13.53
CA PRO A 8 2.12 20.62 -12.49
C PRO A 8 2.98 21.05 -11.30
N VAL A 9 2.52 22.08 -10.57
CA VAL A 9 3.17 22.51 -9.33
C VAL A 9 2.92 21.45 -8.26
N ILE A 10 3.97 20.72 -7.89
CA ILE A 10 3.87 19.56 -6.98
C ILE A 10 3.41 19.90 -5.55
N THR A 11 3.54 21.16 -5.13
CA THR A 11 3.08 21.64 -3.81
C THR A 11 1.65 22.18 -3.82
N LYS A 12 0.92 22.06 -4.94
CA LYS A 12 -0.48 22.49 -5.09
C LYS A 12 -1.36 21.34 -5.59
N PRO A 13 -2.70 21.39 -5.33
CA PRO A 13 -3.60 20.39 -5.89
C PRO A 13 -3.44 20.24 -7.42
N PRO A 14 -3.56 19.02 -7.95
CA PRO A 14 -3.99 17.78 -7.30
C PRO A 14 -2.92 16.99 -6.53
N ILE A 15 -1.63 17.34 -6.61
CA ILE A 15 -0.53 16.55 -6.04
C ILE A 15 -0.32 16.91 -4.56
N SER A 16 -0.25 18.21 -4.23
CA SER A 16 -0.19 18.76 -2.85
C SER A 16 0.88 18.16 -1.93
N LEU A 17 2.07 17.87 -2.45
CA LEU A 17 3.17 17.38 -1.63
C LEU A 17 3.63 18.44 -0.62
N SER A 18 3.85 18.03 0.61
CA SER A 18 4.51 18.82 1.63
C SER A 18 6.00 19.03 1.28
N ARG A 19 6.64 20.00 1.93
CA ARG A 19 8.06 20.27 1.74
C ARG A 19 8.93 19.06 2.06
N THR A 20 8.59 18.33 3.11
CA THR A 20 9.28 17.11 3.54
C THR A 20 9.17 16.00 2.50
N GLU A 21 7.98 15.80 1.93
CA GLU A 21 7.77 14.80 0.88
C GLU A 21 8.52 15.12 -0.41
N VAL A 22 8.59 16.41 -0.78
CA VAL A 22 9.41 16.86 -1.92
C VAL A 22 10.89 16.54 -1.68
N HIS A 23 11.40 16.79 -0.47
CA HIS A 23 12.78 16.45 -0.11
C HIS A 23 13.04 14.95 -0.15
N ALA A 24 12.10 14.13 0.32
CA ALA A 24 12.20 12.67 0.24
C ALA A 24 12.28 12.17 -1.20
N VAL A 25 11.46 12.73 -2.11
CA VAL A 25 11.52 12.40 -3.53
C VAL A 25 12.87 12.80 -4.14
N ILE A 26 13.38 13.99 -3.83
CA ILE A 26 14.70 14.43 -4.30
C ILE A 26 15.81 13.51 -3.80
N ALA A 27 15.80 13.15 -2.52
CA ALA A 27 16.77 12.22 -1.94
C ALA A 27 16.72 10.84 -2.63
N TYR A 28 15.52 10.34 -2.89
CA TYR A 28 15.33 9.07 -3.62
C TYR A 28 15.88 9.14 -5.05
N LEU A 29 15.60 10.20 -5.79
CA LEU A 29 16.12 10.36 -7.15
C LEU A 29 17.65 10.46 -7.17
N GLN A 30 18.23 11.21 -6.23
CA GLN A 30 19.68 11.32 -6.10
C GLN A 30 20.34 9.98 -5.75
N SER A 31 19.69 9.14 -4.95
CA SER A 31 20.20 7.80 -4.62
C SER A 31 20.21 6.83 -5.82
N LYS A 32 19.46 7.13 -6.88
CA LYS A 32 19.43 6.30 -8.09
C LYS A 32 20.57 6.63 -9.06
N ASP A 33 21.09 7.84 -9.00
CA ASP A 33 22.18 8.29 -9.89
C ASP A 33 23.58 7.85 -9.42
N THR A 34 23.69 7.28 -8.21
CA THR A 34 24.95 6.81 -7.62
C THR A 34 24.87 5.34 -7.19
N PRO A 35 25.07 4.36 -8.10
CA PRO A 35 25.09 2.95 -7.72
C PRO A 35 26.26 2.68 -6.76
N GLY A 36 25.97 2.40 -5.48
CA GLY A 36 26.94 1.91 -4.51
C GLY A 36 27.39 2.84 -3.39
N GLU A 37 27.05 4.11 -3.43
CA GLU A 37 27.21 4.99 -2.28
C GLU A 37 25.85 5.56 -1.89
N PHE A 38 25.39 5.28 -0.67
CA PHE A 38 24.37 6.09 -0.02
C PHE A 38 25.02 7.43 0.30
N GLY A 39 25.06 8.31 -0.69
CA GLY A 39 25.59 9.64 -0.53
C GLY A 39 24.81 10.36 0.57
N THR A 40 25.55 10.96 1.49
CA THR A 40 24.99 11.86 2.49
C THR A 40 24.19 12.93 1.74
N VAL A 41 22.86 12.94 1.91
CA VAL A 41 22.00 13.95 1.29
C VAL A 41 22.38 15.30 1.86
N THR A 42 23.16 16.08 1.12
CA THR A 42 23.55 17.44 1.47
C THR A 42 22.53 18.47 0.95
N VAL A 43 21.25 18.19 1.16
CA VAL A 43 20.23 19.22 0.98
C VAL A 43 20.10 19.93 2.31
N PRO A 44 20.46 21.23 2.41
CA PRO A 44 20.26 21.97 3.65
C PRO A 44 18.78 21.92 4.01
N LEU A 45 18.47 21.47 5.22
CA LEU A 45 17.12 21.61 5.76
C LEU A 45 16.73 23.08 5.68
N PRO A 46 15.52 23.44 5.23
CA PRO A 46 15.07 24.82 5.27
C PRO A 46 15.17 25.32 6.70
N GLN A 47 16.00 26.32 6.92
CA GLN A 47 16.01 27.03 8.21
C GLN A 47 14.65 27.73 8.31
N ASP A 48 13.98 27.52 9.45
CA ASP A 48 12.73 28.20 9.76
C ASP A 48 12.96 29.69 9.68
N ASP A 49 12.16 30.36 8.83
CA ASP A 49 12.20 31.81 8.66
C ASP A 49 11.67 32.45 9.96
N PRO A 50 12.45 33.27 10.70
CA PRO A 50 12.04 33.81 12.01
C PRO A 50 11.00 34.94 11.93
N GLY A 51 10.10 34.89 10.97
CA GLY A 51 9.18 35.98 10.62
C GLY A 51 7.69 35.70 10.73
N ASN A 52 7.22 34.68 11.43
CA ASN A 52 5.76 34.56 11.66
C ASN A 52 5.41 34.13 13.09
N SER A 53 5.52 35.07 14.03
CA SER A 53 4.94 34.97 15.37
C SER A 53 3.48 35.39 15.30
N GLY A 54 2.57 34.44 15.16
CA GLY A 54 1.13 34.64 15.27
C GLY A 54 0.53 33.66 16.28
N GLY A 55 0.20 34.17 17.48
CA GLY A 55 -0.24 33.39 18.62
C GLY A 55 -1.54 32.61 18.39
N GLY A 56 -1.62 31.45 19.02
CA GLY A 56 -2.80 30.62 19.15
C GLY A 56 -2.68 29.74 20.39
N ALA A 57 -3.70 29.76 21.20
CA ALA A 57 -3.84 29.19 22.53
C ALA A 57 -3.56 27.67 22.62
N PRO A 58 -3.33 27.13 23.82
CA PRO A 58 -2.95 25.73 24.01
C PRO A 58 -4.14 24.80 23.76
N VAL A 59 -4.06 24.00 22.75
CA VAL A 59 -4.90 22.81 22.54
C VAL A 59 -4.12 21.61 23.07
N ALA A 60 -4.84 20.77 23.82
CA ALA A 60 -4.34 19.60 24.50
C ALA A 60 -3.47 18.72 23.60
N GLU A 61 -2.35 18.29 24.15
CA GLU A 61 -1.43 17.32 23.58
C GLU A 61 -2.17 15.98 23.41
N GLU A 62 -2.63 15.70 22.18
CA GLU A 62 -2.71 14.31 21.72
C GLU A 62 -1.36 14.02 21.08
N GLU A 63 -0.56 13.21 21.78
CA GLU A 63 0.71 12.71 21.26
C GLU A 63 0.45 11.83 20.03
N SER A 64 0.45 12.42 18.84
CA SER A 64 0.66 11.69 17.59
C SER A 64 2.17 11.63 17.34
N SER A 65 2.79 10.58 17.80
CA SER A 65 4.17 10.24 17.48
C SER A 65 4.23 9.73 16.03
N ASP A 66 4.21 10.63 15.06
CA ASP A 66 4.46 10.32 13.65
C ASP A 66 5.98 10.25 13.36
N GLU A 67 6.67 9.36 14.06
CA GLU A 67 7.88 8.75 13.54
C GLU A 67 7.44 7.55 12.68
N GLU A 68 7.04 7.76 11.42
CA GLU A 68 6.76 6.68 10.49
C GLU A 68 8.06 5.91 10.16
N GLY A 69 8.46 5.06 11.08
CA GLY A 69 9.32 3.93 10.79
C GLY A 69 8.62 3.02 9.76
N PRO A 70 9.32 2.04 9.18
CA PRO A 70 8.71 1.12 8.22
C PRO A 70 7.47 0.49 8.86
N VAL A 71 6.33 0.58 8.15
CA VAL A 71 5.04 0.04 8.60
C VAL A 71 5.23 -1.41 9.01
N PHE A 72 4.96 -1.71 10.27
CA PHE A 72 5.00 -3.07 10.79
C PHE A 72 3.70 -3.40 11.53
N VAL A 73 3.09 -4.54 11.19
CA VAL A 73 1.83 -5.02 11.74
C VAL A 73 2.09 -6.25 12.60
N THR A 74 1.71 -6.17 13.87
CA THR A 74 2.01 -7.19 14.88
C THR A 74 0.96 -8.30 14.96
N GLY A 75 -0.28 -8.01 14.53
CA GLY A 75 -1.45 -8.88 14.69
C GLY A 75 -2.18 -8.69 16.02
N GLU A 76 -1.76 -7.74 16.84
CA GLU A 76 -2.54 -7.31 18.01
C GLU A 76 -3.67 -6.35 17.60
N GLU A 77 -3.46 -5.63 16.51
CA GLU A 77 -4.42 -4.70 15.94
C GLU A 77 -5.70 -5.44 15.50
N ASP A 78 -6.85 -4.74 15.46
CA ASP A 78 -8.03 -5.27 14.81
C ASP A 78 -7.83 -5.43 13.30
N ILE A 79 -8.68 -6.23 12.65
CA ILE A 79 -8.51 -6.57 11.22
C ILE A 79 -8.65 -5.35 10.32
N GLN A 80 -9.56 -4.43 10.64
CA GLN A 80 -9.77 -3.20 9.88
C GLN A 80 -8.52 -2.31 9.92
N ALA A 81 -7.96 -2.13 11.12
CA ALA A 81 -6.74 -1.34 11.31
C ALA A 81 -5.54 -1.96 10.58
N MET A 82 -5.38 -3.30 10.66
CA MET A 82 -4.31 -4.00 9.94
C MET A 82 -4.40 -3.80 8.43
N ILE A 83 -5.58 -4.00 7.86
CA ILE A 83 -5.83 -3.89 6.41
C ILE A 83 -5.61 -2.45 5.95
N ASN A 84 -6.08 -1.45 6.71
CA ASN A 84 -5.86 -0.04 6.41
C ASN A 84 -4.38 0.34 6.49
N LYS A 85 -3.69 -0.08 7.54
CA LYS A 85 -2.27 0.19 7.75
C LYS A 85 -1.37 -0.37 6.63
N LEU A 86 -1.76 -1.49 6.05
CA LEU A 86 -1.09 -2.12 4.92
C LEU A 86 -1.48 -1.54 3.55
N GLY A 87 -2.45 -0.63 3.50
CA GLY A 87 -2.91 0.00 2.28
C GLY A 87 -3.73 -0.90 1.34
N CYS A 88 -4.20 -2.06 1.80
CA CYS A 88 -4.98 -2.98 0.98
C CYS A 88 -6.22 -2.34 0.30
N PRO A 89 -6.98 -1.43 0.98
CA PRO A 89 -8.16 -0.79 0.42
C PRO A 89 -7.88 0.15 -0.76
N LEU A 90 -6.63 0.58 -0.94
CA LEU A 90 -6.25 1.45 -2.06
C LEU A 90 -6.39 0.73 -3.41
N CYS A 91 -6.20 -0.59 -3.41
CA CYS A 91 -6.22 -1.39 -4.62
C CYS A 91 -7.38 -2.39 -4.67
N HIS A 92 -7.86 -2.85 -3.52
CA HIS A 92 -8.82 -3.95 -3.45
C HIS A 92 -10.17 -3.54 -2.87
N THR A 93 -11.24 -4.04 -3.49
CA THR A 93 -12.54 -4.14 -2.83
C THR A 93 -12.52 -5.35 -1.89
N ILE A 94 -12.78 -5.12 -0.58
CA ILE A 94 -12.68 -6.16 0.45
C ILE A 94 -14.00 -6.19 1.24
N PRO A 95 -14.85 -7.21 1.04
CA PRO A 95 -16.09 -7.35 1.80
C PRO A 95 -15.84 -7.41 3.31
N GLY A 96 -16.66 -6.65 4.06
CA GLY A 96 -16.56 -6.59 5.52
C GLY A 96 -15.48 -5.63 6.04
N VAL A 97 -14.82 -4.87 5.16
CA VAL A 97 -13.87 -3.82 5.50
C VAL A 97 -14.42 -2.48 5.06
N GLU A 98 -14.63 -1.57 6.01
CA GLU A 98 -15.19 -0.25 5.71
C GLU A 98 -14.23 0.57 4.85
N GLY A 99 -14.76 1.19 3.79
CA GLY A 99 -13.96 2.02 2.86
C GLY A 99 -13.07 1.25 1.89
N ALA A 100 -13.05 -0.09 1.93
CA ALA A 100 -12.26 -0.90 1.01
C ALA A 100 -13.00 -1.11 -0.33
N LEU A 101 -12.92 -0.11 -1.20
CA LEU A 101 -13.60 -0.05 -2.50
C LEU A 101 -12.61 0.11 -3.66
N GLY A 102 -11.34 -0.26 -3.47
CA GLY A 102 -10.30 -0.16 -4.51
C GLY A 102 -10.57 -1.09 -5.69
N GLU A 103 -10.27 -0.61 -6.90
CA GLU A 103 -10.52 -1.31 -8.17
C GLU A 103 -9.23 -1.55 -8.99
N LEU A 104 -8.06 -1.15 -8.46
CA LEU A 104 -6.78 -1.35 -9.12
C LEU A 104 -6.31 -2.81 -9.11
N GLY A 105 -6.80 -3.58 -8.16
CA GLY A 105 -6.54 -5.00 -8.01
C GLY A 105 -7.82 -5.82 -7.99
N PRO A 106 -7.72 -7.16 -7.96
CA PRO A 106 -8.88 -8.03 -7.92
C PRO A 106 -9.72 -7.83 -6.65
N LYS A 107 -11.05 -7.93 -6.80
CA LYS A 107 -11.97 -7.98 -5.68
C LYS A 107 -11.66 -9.21 -4.83
N LEU A 108 -11.47 -9.02 -3.52
CA LEU A 108 -11.09 -10.11 -2.61
C LEU A 108 -12.33 -10.90 -2.16
N HIS A 109 -12.88 -11.71 -3.04
CA HIS A 109 -13.94 -12.69 -2.78
C HIS A 109 -13.33 -14.09 -2.69
N GLU A 110 -12.33 -14.27 -1.81
CA GLU A 110 -11.40 -15.40 -1.90
C GLU A 110 -12.03 -16.74 -1.52
N LYS A 111 -13.11 -16.76 -0.75
CA LYS A 111 -13.89 -17.97 -0.52
C LYS A 111 -14.38 -18.62 -1.83
N ILE A 112 -14.66 -17.81 -2.85
CA ILE A 112 -15.15 -18.25 -4.15
C ILE A 112 -14.04 -18.26 -5.21
N ASN A 113 -13.17 -17.24 -5.20
CA ASN A 113 -12.19 -17.04 -6.26
C ASN A 113 -10.96 -17.94 -6.10
N ALA A 114 -10.44 -18.10 -4.90
CA ALA A 114 -9.23 -18.91 -4.68
C ALA A 114 -9.36 -20.36 -5.14
N PRO A 115 -10.50 -21.08 -4.89
CA PRO A 115 -10.68 -22.44 -5.41
C PRO A 115 -10.69 -22.54 -6.93
N LYS A 116 -11.09 -21.47 -7.64
CA LYS A 116 -11.05 -21.41 -9.10
C LYS A 116 -9.63 -21.14 -9.58
N ARG A 117 -8.95 -20.17 -8.97
CA ARG A 117 -7.57 -19.77 -9.32
C ARG A 117 -6.54 -20.86 -9.09
N ILE A 118 -6.66 -21.62 -8.01
CA ILE A 118 -5.81 -22.80 -7.75
C ILE A 118 -5.88 -23.84 -8.87
N LYS A 119 -7.03 -23.92 -9.56
CA LYS A 119 -7.25 -24.85 -10.68
C LYS A 119 -6.89 -24.26 -12.04
N ASP A 120 -6.51 -22.98 -12.10
CA ASP A 120 -6.10 -22.33 -13.34
C ASP A 120 -4.83 -23.00 -13.89
N PRO A 121 -4.78 -23.37 -15.18
CA PRO A 121 -3.57 -23.96 -15.79
C PRO A 121 -2.33 -23.06 -15.70
N ASN A 122 -2.51 -21.74 -15.56
CA ASN A 122 -1.45 -20.75 -15.43
C ASN A 122 -0.97 -20.60 -13.97
N TYR A 123 -1.72 -21.11 -13.00
CA TYR A 123 -1.29 -21.10 -11.61
C TYR A 123 -0.11 -22.06 -11.41
N LYS A 124 1.03 -21.51 -10.96
CA LYS A 124 2.27 -22.25 -10.72
C LYS A 124 2.62 -22.32 -9.23
N GLY A 125 1.74 -21.82 -8.36
CA GLY A 125 1.91 -21.86 -6.93
C GLY A 125 1.77 -23.28 -6.35
N LYS A 126 1.85 -23.35 -5.03
CA LYS A 126 1.81 -24.62 -4.27
C LYS A 126 0.56 -24.75 -3.41
N ALA A 127 -0.29 -23.72 -3.37
CA ALA A 127 -1.47 -23.73 -2.55
C ALA A 127 -2.47 -24.82 -3.00
N THR A 128 -3.01 -25.54 -2.04
CA THR A 128 -3.99 -26.59 -2.23
C THR A 128 -5.39 -26.21 -1.70
N ASN A 129 -5.45 -25.12 -0.95
CA ASN A 129 -6.67 -24.58 -0.36
C ASN A 129 -6.65 -23.05 -0.31
N THR A 130 -7.81 -22.46 -0.02
CA THR A 130 -8.01 -21.00 -0.02
C THR A 130 -7.02 -20.25 0.89
N LYS A 131 -6.77 -20.76 2.11
CA LYS A 131 -5.85 -20.10 3.06
C LYS A 131 -4.42 -20.09 2.54
N GLU A 132 -3.96 -21.21 2.01
CA GLU A 132 -2.63 -21.29 1.41
C GLU A 132 -2.49 -20.36 0.20
N TYR A 133 -3.53 -20.28 -0.63
CA TYR A 133 -3.55 -19.37 -1.77
C TYR A 133 -3.47 -17.90 -1.33
N VAL A 134 -4.28 -17.48 -0.36
CA VAL A 134 -4.23 -16.11 0.18
C VAL A 134 -2.87 -15.80 0.77
N LYS A 135 -2.30 -16.73 1.55
CA LYS A 135 -0.96 -16.60 2.13
C LYS A 135 0.11 -16.42 1.05
N GLU A 136 0.07 -17.25 0.02
CA GLU A 136 0.99 -17.19 -1.11
C GLU A 136 0.86 -15.86 -1.87
N SER A 137 -0.37 -15.42 -2.14
CA SER A 137 -0.65 -14.14 -2.83
C SER A 137 -0.16 -12.91 -2.06
N ILE A 138 -0.22 -12.92 -0.73
CA ILE A 138 0.31 -11.84 0.11
C ILE A 138 1.85 -11.85 0.09
N LEU A 139 2.48 -13.01 0.20
CA LEU A 139 3.93 -13.11 0.33
C LEU A 139 4.67 -13.09 -1.02
N CYS A 140 4.01 -13.47 -2.09
CA CYS A 140 4.55 -13.52 -3.44
C CYS A 140 3.52 -13.05 -4.47
N PRO A 141 3.13 -11.76 -4.48
CA PRO A 141 2.06 -11.28 -5.35
C PRO A 141 2.33 -11.47 -6.85
N GLY A 142 3.59 -11.43 -7.27
CA GLY A 142 3.97 -11.71 -8.67
C GLY A 142 4.06 -13.20 -9.01
N CYS A 143 3.91 -14.14 -8.06
CA CYS A 143 3.95 -15.57 -8.34
C CYS A 143 2.74 -16.04 -9.16
N TYR A 144 1.61 -15.37 -9.06
CA TYR A 144 0.45 -15.58 -9.89
C TYR A 144 -0.32 -14.27 -10.08
N VAL A 145 -0.25 -13.71 -11.27
CA VAL A 145 -1.00 -12.51 -11.64
C VAL A 145 -2.38 -12.92 -12.13
N VAL A 146 -3.41 -12.42 -11.46
CA VAL A 146 -4.81 -12.77 -11.74
C VAL A 146 -5.25 -12.15 -13.08
N PHE A 147 -6.03 -12.93 -13.85
CA PHE A 147 -6.71 -12.42 -15.05
C PHE A 147 -7.95 -11.61 -14.65
N ASN A 148 -8.09 -10.43 -15.21
CA ASN A 148 -9.26 -9.57 -15.07
C ASN A 148 -10.25 -9.87 -16.19
N GLU A 149 -11.32 -10.61 -15.88
CA GLU A 149 -12.35 -11.00 -16.84
C GLU A 149 -13.10 -9.79 -17.42
N GLU A 150 -13.24 -8.71 -16.64
CA GLU A 150 -13.95 -7.49 -17.07
C GLU A 150 -13.12 -6.69 -18.09
N ALA A 151 -11.80 -6.64 -17.90
CA ALA A 151 -10.88 -5.94 -18.81
C ALA A 151 -10.40 -6.82 -19.97
N GLY A 152 -10.52 -8.15 -19.88
CA GLY A 152 -10.04 -9.10 -20.86
C GLY A 152 -8.51 -9.28 -20.88
N GLU A 153 -7.82 -8.86 -19.83
CA GLU A 153 -6.37 -8.94 -19.67
C GLU A 153 -5.98 -9.23 -18.21
N SER A 154 -4.73 -9.59 -17.97
CA SER A 154 -4.23 -9.75 -16.61
C SER A 154 -4.06 -8.40 -15.91
N TYR A 155 -4.26 -8.38 -14.59
CA TYR A 155 -3.85 -7.20 -13.82
C TYR A 155 -2.37 -6.90 -14.04
N PRO A 156 -1.93 -5.62 -13.92
CA PRO A 156 -0.53 -5.28 -14.09
C PRO A 156 0.36 -6.00 -13.07
N ASP A 157 1.44 -6.64 -13.57
CA ASP A 157 2.44 -7.23 -12.69
C ASP A 157 3.22 -6.15 -11.94
N GLY A 158 3.62 -6.44 -10.70
CA GLY A 158 4.35 -5.51 -9.84
C GLY A 158 3.51 -4.39 -9.23
N LEU A 159 2.19 -4.36 -9.45
CA LEU A 159 1.31 -3.36 -8.83
C LEU A 159 1.16 -3.59 -7.31
N MET A 160 1.04 -4.83 -6.89
CA MET A 160 0.98 -5.18 -5.46
C MET A 160 2.39 -5.21 -4.86
N PRO A 161 2.65 -4.51 -3.73
CA PRO A 161 3.96 -4.48 -3.10
C PRO A 161 4.46 -5.86 -2.68
N THR A 162 5.77 -6.11 -2.84
CA THR A 162 6.43 -7.37 -2.44
C THR A 162 7.01 -7.33 -1.02
N THR A 163 6.81 -6.21 -0.30
CA THR A 163 7.41 -5.93 1.01
C THR A 163 6.65 -6.50 2.19
N PHE A 164 5.48 -7.09 1.99
CA PHE A 164 4.62 -7.58 3.08
C PHE A 164 5.30 -8.61 4.00
N SER A 165 6.22 -9.42 3.48
CA SER A 165 7.01 -10.34 4.31
C SER A 165 7.88 -9.65 5.36
N GLN A 166 8.20 -8.37 5.15
CA GLN A 166 8.98 -7.53 6.06
C GLN A 166 8.10 -6.66 6.97
N GLN A 167 6.82 -6.56 6.64
CA GLN A 167 5.85 -5.69 7.33
C GLN A 167 4.90 -6.45 8.26
N LEU A 168 4.90 -7.78 8.20
CA LEU A 168 3.96 -8.63 8.92
C LEU A 168 4.67 -9.57 9.90
N SER A 169 4.19 -9.61 11.15
CA SER A 169 4.47 -10.75 12.00
C SER A 169 3.74 -12.01 11.49
N VAL A 170 4.17 -13.19 11.90
CA VAL A 170 3.46 -14.44 11.59
C VAL A 170 2.00 -14.39 12.06
N LYS A 171 1.76 -13.85 13.26
CA LYS A 171 0.41 -13.67 13.83
C LYS A 171 -0.46 -12.75 12.96
N ALA A 172 0.11 -11.64 12.48
CA ALA A 172 -0.59 -10.71 11.60
C ALA A 172 -0.95 -11.38 10.27
N LEU A 173 0.00 -12.09 9.67
CA LEU A 173 -0.23 -12.82 8.43
C LEU A 173 -1.34 -13.86 8.58
N ASP A 174 -1.30 -14.68 9.63
CA ASP A 174 -2.31 -15.71 9.87
C ASP A 174 -3.71 -15.08 10.08
N LYS A 175 -3.80 -13.97 10.82
CA LYS A 175 -5.06 -13.24 11.04
C LYS A 175 -5.64 -12.65 9.74
N LEU A 176 -4.78 -12.09 8.88
CA LEU A 176 -5.17 -11.62 7.55
C LEU A 176 -5.65 -12.76 6.66
N VAL A 177 -4.90 -13.85 6.63
CA VAL A 177 -5.25 -15.05 5.85
C VAL A 177 -6.58 -15.62 6.30
N ASP A 178 -6.82 -15.72 7.61
CA ASP A 178 -8.07 -16.23 8.17
C ASP A 178 -9.26 -15.36 7.78
N PHE A 179 -9.11 -14.05 7.82
CA PHE A 179 -10.16 -13.12 7.42
C PHE A 179 -10.39 -13.15 5.90
N ILE A 180 -9.37 -12.91 5.09
CA ILE A 180 -9.49 -12.78 3.64
C ILE A 180 -9.97 -14.08 2.99
N SER A 181 -9.56 -15.25 3.51
CA SER A 181 -9.98 -16.54 2.97
C SER A 181 -11.50 -16.81 3.08
N GLN A 182 -12.19 -16.05 3.91
CA GLN A 182 -13.62 -16.19 4.14
C GLN A 182 -14.46 -15.11 3.44
N THR A 183 -13.82 -14.12 2.81
CA THR A 183 -14.53 -13.04 2.12
C THR A 183 -15.31 -13.56 0.91
N GLU A 184 -16.54 -13.08 0.78
CA GLU A 184 -17.45 -13.40 -0.33
C GLU A 184 -18.29 -12.17 -0.70
N PRO A 185 -18.86 -12.09 -1.90
CA PRO A 185 -19.76 -11.00 -2.26
C PRO A 185 -20.87 -10.84 -1.23
N PRO A 186 -21.36 -9.61 -1.00
CA PRO A 186 -22.56 -9.42 -0.17
C PRO A 186 -23.74 -10.21 -0.73
N ALA A 187 -24.52 -10.83 0.15
CA ALA A 187 -25.69 -11.58 -0.25
C ALA A 187 -26.68 -10.64 -0.97
N GLY A 188 -26.92 -10.87 -2.28
CA GLY A 188 -27.90 -10.12 -3.07
C GLY A 188 -27.30 -9.10 -4.06
N GLY A 189 -26.02 -9.19 -4.44
CA GLY A 189 -25.43 -8.47 -5.56
C GLY A 189 -25.56 -9.23 -6.88
#